data_b7d71b2b54d12d8eb7b7062c4b8e8aec
#
_entry.id   b7d71b2b54d12d8eb7b7062c4b8e8aec
#
_cell.length_a   1.000
_cell.length_b   1.000
_cell.length_c   1.000
_cell.angle_alpha   90.00
_cell.angle_beta   90.00
_cell.angle_gamma   90.00
#
_symmetry.space_group_name_H-M   'P 1'
#
loop_
_entity.id
_entity.type
_entity.pdbx_description
1 polymer ?
#
loop_
_entity_poly.entity_id
_entity_poly.type
_entity_poly.pdbx_seq_one_letter_code
_entity_poly.pdbx_strand_id
1 'polypeptide(L)'
;MTFTLLPAVDVVDGQAVRLDQGAAGTEKNYGTPREAALKWQEQGASWLHFVDLDAAFGRGSNHALMAEITAELLMQVELSGGIRDDESLERALATGARRVNIGTAALENPEWVEEMLEKHGDKIAVDLAVQLEEGEWRCRGNGWVSDGGDLWEVLERLDAAGCQRFVVTDVTKDGSLEGPNVELLREVAAATEAKITASGGISSLDDLRELALYENEGIDSAIVGKALYEQRFSLEEAIAAVAEVEPLPEEDYIDPIDTY
;
A
#
# COMPACT_ATOMS: atom_id res chain seq x y z
N MET A 1 -18.23 4.92 -5.90
CA MET A 1 -17.21 5.36 -4.91
C MET A 1 -16.16 6.13 -5.71
N THR A 2 -15.27 6.88 -5.10
CA THR A 2 -14.26 7.63 -5.85
C THR A 2 -12.91 7.00 -5.58
N PHE A 3 -12.16 6.66 -6.64
CA PHE A 3 -10.80 6.10 -6.55
C PHE A 3 -9.92 6.97 -5.64
N THR A 4 -9.26 6.36 -4.66
CA THR A 4 -8.57 7.09 -3.60
C THR A 4 -7.06 7.09 -3.80
N LEU A 5 -6.44 8.27 -3.68
CA LEU A 5 -4.99 8.41 -3.74
C LEU A 5 -4.41 8.56 -2.32
N LEU A 6 -3.38 7.77 -2.02
CA LEU A 6 -2.61 7.83 -0.79
C LEU A 6 -1.20 8.32 -1.12
N PRO A 7 -0.91 9.62 -1.02
CA PRO A 7 0.48 10.07 -1.09
C PRO A 7 1.28 9.41 0.04
N ALA A 8 2.51 8.95 -0.28
CA ALA A 8 3.36 8.26 0.67
C ALA A 8 4.35 9.21 1.35
N VAL A 9 4.53 9.05 2.66
CA VAL A 9 5.60 9.67 3.43
C VAL A 9 6.34 8.59 4.19
N ASP A 10 7.59 8.34 3.82
CA ASP A 10 8.49 7.40 4.48
C ASP A 10 9.37 8.15 5.46
N VAL A 11 9.59 7.60 6.64
CA VAL A 11 10.34 8.24 7.72
C VAL A 11 11.55 7.40 8.11
N VAL A 12 12.73 8.03 8.07
CA VAL A 12 14.00 7.51 8.61
C VAL A 12 14.61 8.59 9.46
N ASP A 13 14.98 8.26 10.69
CA ASP A 13 15.64 9.16 11.66
C ASP A 13 14.93 10.54 11.76
N GLY A 14 13.58 10.50 11.81
CA GLY A 14 12.75 11.70 11.92
C GLY A 14 12.68 12.56 10.66
N GLN A 15 13.18 12.08 9.53
CA GLN A 15 13.17 12.81 8.25
C GLN A 15 12.27 12.10 7.23
N ALA A 16 11.59 12.90 6.38
CA ALA A 16 10.88 12.37 5.23
C ALA A 16 11.88 11.99 4.14
N VAL A 17 11.83 10.74 3.70
CA VAL A 17 12.77 10.20 2.72
C VAL A 17 12.05 9.46 1.60
N ARG A 18 12.78 9.17 0.52
CA ARG A 18 12.41 8.15 -0.47
C ARG A 18 13.63 7.26 -0.70
N LEU A 19 13.37 5.96 -0.71
CA LEU A 19 14.37 4.97 -1.07
C LEU A 19 14.46 4.83 -2.60
N ASP A 20 15.61 4.44 -3.11
CA ASP A 20 15.73 3.99 -4.47
C ASP A 20 15.42 2.49 -4.53
N GLN A 21 14.31 2.12 -5.19
CA GLN A 21 13.81 0.74 -5.29
C GLN A 21 13.75 0.01 -3.92
N GLY A 22 13.29 0.69 -2.89
CA GLY A 22 13.17 0.11 -1.54
C GLY A 22 14.48 -0.21 -0.82
N ALA A 23 15.65 0.09 -1.44
CA ALA A 23 16.95 -0.28 -0.90
C ALA A 23 17.36 0.61 0.28
N ALA A 24 17.59 0.00 1.45
CA ALA A 24 18.11 0.71 2.62
C ALA A 24 19.51 1.29 2.33
N GLY A 25 19.76 2.53 2.77
CA GLY A 25 21.03 3.23 2.52
C GLY A 25 21.03 4.10 1.27
N THR A 26 19.89 4.19 0.57
CA THR A 26 19.72 5.03 -0.63
C THR A 26 18.82 6.24 -0.36
N GLU A 27 18.57 6.57 0.90
CA GLU A 27 17.61 7.58 1.34
C GLU A 27 17.92 8.96 0.75
N LYS A 28 16.99 9.49 -0.04
CA LYS A 28 16.99 10.90 -0.45
C LYS A 28 16.05 11.67 0.48
N ASN A 29 16.59 12.70 1.13
CA ASN A 29 15.86 13.52 2.10
C ASN A 29 14.98 14.56 1.41
N TYR A 30 13.75 14.73 1.91
CA TYR A 30 12.75 15.68 1.42
C TYR A 30 12.19 16.60 2.53
N GLY A 31 12.91 16.76 3.63
CA GLY A 31 12.52 17.62 4.73
C GLY A 31 11.86 16.87 5.88
N THR A 32 10.98 17.53 6.61
CA THR A 32 10.30 16.90 7.75
C THR A 32 9.06 16.13 7.32
N PRO A 33 8.72 15.02 8.00
CA PRO A 33 7.49 14.27 7.71
C PRO A 33 6.23 15.12 7.91
N ARG A 34 6.25 16.04 8.90
CA ARG A 34 5.15 16.97 9.16
C ARG A 34 4.89 17.89 7.98
N GLU A 35 5.93 18.55 7.45
CA GLU A 35 5.79 19.42 6.28
C GLU A 35 5.30 18.65 5.07
N ALA A 36 5.80 17.43 4.84
CA ALA A 36 5.35 16.58 3.75
C ALA A 36 3.86 16.21 3.90
N ALA A 37 3.43 15.76 5.08
CA ALA A 37 2.05 15.37 5.33
C ALA A 37 1.08 16.56 5.20
N LEU A 38 1.43 17.71 5.77
CA LEU A 38 0.61 18.93 5.66
C LEU A 38 0.51 19.41 4.21
N LYS A 39 1.61 19.36 3.45
CA LYS A 39 1.60 19.70 2.02
C LYS A 39 0.60 18.82 1.24
N TRP A 40 0.59 17.52 1.49
CA TRP A 40 -0.36 16.63 0.81
C TRP A 40 -1.80 16.91 1.23
N GLN A 41 -2.02 17.20 2.51
CA GLN A 41 -3.35 17.63 2.99
C GLN A 41 -3.82 18.93 2.31
N GLU A 42 -2.95 19.94 2.19
CA GLU A 42 -3.25 21.21 1.51
C GLU A 42 -3.57 20.99 0.02
N GLN A 43 -2.98 19.99 -0.62
CA GLN A 43 -3.26 19.58 -2.00
C GLN A 43 -4.50 18.68 -2.14
N GLY A 44 -5.26 18.49 -1.08
CA GLY A 44 -6.54 17.79 -1.12
C GLY A 44 -6.50 16.29 -0.86
N ALA A 45 -5.40 15.75 -0.35
CA ALA A 45 -5.36 14.35 0.07
C ALA A 45 -6.43 14.06 1.11
N SER A 46 -7.20 12.99 0.90
CA SER A 46 -8.12 12.43 1.90
C SER A 46 -7.48 11.33 2.74
N TRP A 47 -6.39 10.75 2.25
CA TRP A 47 -5.60 9.72 2.90
C TRP A 47 -4.10 10.01 2.79
N LEU A 48 -3.34 9.46 3.74
CA LEU A 48 -1.87 9.44 3.76
C LEU A 48 -1.40 8.01 4.00
N HIS A 49 -0.46 7.52 3.19
CA HIS A 49 0.31 6.32 3.51
C HIS A 49 1.60 6.74 4.24
N PHE A 50 1.72 6.36 5.52
CA PHE A 50 2.76 6.84 6.43
C PHE A 50 3.61 5.67 6.92
N VAL A 51 4.90 5.64 6.58
CA VAL A 51 5.78 4.48 6.78
C VAL A 51 6.90 4.78 7.76
N ASP A 52 7.00 4.00 8.84
CA ASP A 52 8.16 3.98 9.74
C ASP A 52 9.21 2.99 9.21
N LEU A 53 10.16 3.48 8.42
CA LEU A 53 11.21 2.64 7.85
C LEU A 53 12.22 2.17 8.89
N ASP A 54 12.48 2.93 9.96
CA ASP A 54 13.37 2.48 11.03
C ASP A 54 12.76 1.29 11.77
N ALA A 55 11.46 1.31 12.04
CA ALA A 55 10.75 0.18 12.61
C ALA A 55 10.68 -1.01 11.61
N ALA A 56 10.45 -0.75 10.33
CA ALA A 56 10.44 -1.78 9.30
C ALA A 56 11.78 -2.53 9.20
N PHE A 57 12.89 -1.81 9.28
CA PHE A 57 14.24 -2.38 9.22
C PHE A 57 14.82 -2.77 10.60
N GLY A 58 14.05 -2.63 11.69
CA GLY A 58 14.52 -2.96 13.04
C GLY A 58 15.66 -2.07 13.56
N ARG A 59 15.75 -0.82 13.07
CA ARG A 59 16.82 0.14 13.44
C ARG A 59 16.39 1.18 14.47
N GLY A 60 15.14 1.15 14.91
CA GLY A 60 14.56 2.12 15.82
C GLY A 60 13.07 2.28 15.58
N SER A 61 12.52 3.45 15.92
CA SER A 61 11.12 3.78 15.63
C SER A 61 10.91 5.30 15.66
N ASN A 62 10.08 5.77 14.72
CA ASN A 62 9.59 7.15 14.64
C ASN A 62 8.16 7.29 15.20
N HIS A 63 7.67 6.26 15.88
CA HIS A 63 6.27 6.13 16.29
C HIS A 63 5.73 7.37 17.02
N ALA A 64 6.47 7.92 18.01
CA ALA A 64 6.02 9.09 18.77
C ALA A 64 5.83 10.32 17.86
N LEU A 65 6.78 10.56 16.95
CA LEU A 65 6.68 11.64 15.96
C LEU A 65 5.49 11.43 15.02
N MET A 66 5.30 10.20 14.54
CA MET A 66 4.20 9.88 13.63
C MET A 66 2.85 10.00 14.33
N ALA A 67 2.75 9.65 15.62
CA ALA A 67 1.54 9.85 16.41
C ALA A 67 1.20 11.33 16.58
N GLU A 68 2.18 12.20 16.87
CA GLU A 68 1.99 13.64 16.95
C GLU A 68 1.47 14.21 15.62
N ILE A 69 2.08 13.80 14.51
CA ILE A 69 1.70 14.27 13.17
C ILE A 69 0.28 13.77 12.84
N THR A 70 -0.01 12.50 13.06
CA THR A 70 -1.34 11.90 12.79
C THR A 70 -2.45 12.64 13.52
N ALA A 71 -2.21 13.05 14.77
CA ALA A 71 -3.18 13.79 15.57
C ALA A 71 -3.50 15.21 15.03
N GLU A 72 -2.62 15.79 14.21
CA GLU A 72 -2.80 17.12 13.60
C GLU A 72 -3.52 17.06 12.25
N LEU A 73 -3.52 15.88 11.60
CA LEU A 73 -4.06 15.72 10.25
C LEU A 73 -5.59 15.61 10.27
N LEU A 74 -6.21 16.18 9.24
CA LEU A 74 -7.65 16.03 8.97
C LEU A 74 -7.93 14.85 8.03
N MET A 75 -6.93 14.42 7.28
CA MET A 75 -7.02 13.25 6.41
C MET A 75 -6.85 11.95 7.20
N GLN A 76 -7.32 10.84 6.62
CA GLN A 76 -7.13 9.51 7.18
C GLN A 76 -5.68 9.06 7.02
N VAL A 77 -5.16 8.30 7.97
CA VAL A 77 -3.79 7.77 7.91
C VAL A 77 -3.82 6.25 7.85
N GLU A 78 -3.12 5.70 6.88
CA GLU A 78 -2.71 4.32 6.82
C GLU A 78 -1.24 4.24 7.26
N LEU A 79 -0.99 3.59 8.40
CA LEU A 79 0.34 3.51 9.01
C LEU A 79 0.99 2.17 8.70
N SER A 80 2.24 2.19 8.28
CA SER A 80 3.02 1.01 7.93
C SER A 80 4.39 1.04 8.61
N GLY A 81 5.00 -0.14 8.73
CA GLY A 81 6.37 -0.32 9.21
C GLY A 81 6.46 -0.90 10.62
N GLY A 82 7.12 -2.06 10.72
CA GLY A 82 7.51 -2.68 11.98
C GLY A 82 6.39 -3.30 12.82
N ILE A 83 5.22 -3.57 12.25
CA ILE A 83 4.07 -4.20 12.94
C ILE A 83 4.22 -5.71 12.87
N ARG A 84 4.51 -6.36 14.02
CA ARG A 84 4.88 -7.79 14.07
C ARG A 84 4.25 -8.57 15.23
N ASP A 85 3.66 -7.87 16.19
CA ASP A 85 3.10 -8.42 17.44
C ASP A 85 2.02 -7.48 18.01
N ASP A 86 1.34 -7.93 19.07
CA ASP A 86 0.27 -7.18 19.73
C ASP A 86 0.74 -5.79 20.17
N GLU A 87 1.96 -5.70 20.74
CA GLU A 87 2.47 -4.44 21.26
C GLU A 87 2.70 -3.41 20.16
N SER A 88 3.29 -3.83 19.03
CA SER A 88 3.52 -2.96 17.86
C SER A 88 2.21 -2.59 17.16
N LEU A 89 1.25 -3.52 17.09
CA LEU A 89 -0.07 -3.27 16.52
C LEU A 89 -0.87 -2.28 17.37
N GLU A 90 -0.93 -2.50 18.68
CA GLU A 90 -1.64 -1.61 19.60
C GLU A 90 -1.04 -0.19 19.59
N ARG A 91 0.29 -0.09 19.57
CA ARG A 91 0.97 1.21 19.43
C ARG A 91 0.59 1.90 18.12
N ALA A 92 0.60 1.17 17.01
CA ALA A 92 0.23 1.73 15.70
C ALA A 92 -1.22 2.23 15.68
N LEU A 93 -2.16 1.44 16.19
CA LEU A 93 -3.56 1.85 16.30
C LEU A 93 -3.78 3.02 17.27
N ALA A 94 -2.99 3.11 18.35
CA ALA A 94 -3.06 4.19 19.31
C ALA A 94 -2.60 5.55 18.78
N THR A 95 -1.94 5.60 17.61
CA THR A 95 -1.60 6.87 16.93
C THR A 95 -2.82 7.62 16.44
N GLY A 96 -3.97 6.97 16.34
CA GLY A 96 -5.16 7.47 15.67
C GLY A 96 -5.21 7.15 14.18
N ALA A 97 -4.27 6.35 13.67
CA ALA A 97 -4.33 5.84 12.30
C ALA A 97 -5.67 5.11 12.07
N ARG A 98 -6.29 5.38 10.91
CA ARG A 98 -7.55 4.74 10.52
C ARG A 98 -7.32 3.27 10.16
N ARG A 99 -6.14 2.97 9.63
CA ARG A 99 -5.74 1.63 9.19
C ARG A 99 -4.24 1.44 9.38
N VAL A 100 -3.83 0.21 9.62
CA VAL A 100 -2.43 -0.19 9.70
C VAL A 100 -2.14 -1.27 8.68
N ASN A 101 -0.93 -1.25 8.10
CA ASN A 101 -0.48 -2.27 7.16
C ASN A 101 0.44 -3.27 7.84
N ILE A 102 0.11 -4.56 7.72
CA ILE A 102 0.94 -5.67 8.16
C ILE A 102 1.56 -6.33 6.92
N GLY A 103 2.88 -6.25 6.78
CA GLY A 103 3.61 -6.87 5.67
C GLY A 103 4.28 -8.18 6.10
N THR A 104 5.56 -8.14 6.45
CA THR A 104 6.39 -9.31 6.78
C THR A 104 5.74 -10.28 7.77
N ALA A 105 5.04 -9.79 8.78
CA ALA A 105 4.39 -10.66 9.77
C ALA A 105 3.28 -11.54 9.16
N ALA A 106 2.63 -11.11 8.08
CA ALA A 106 1.63 -11.93 7.39
C ALA A 106 2.25 -13.18 6.73
N LEU A 107 3.55 -13.15 6.47
CA LEU A 107 4.32 -14.25 5.91
C LEU A 107 4.98 -15.11 7.00
N GLU A 108 5.49 -14.50 8.05
CA GLU A 108 6.29 -15.14 9.09
C GLU A 108 5.47 -15.65 10.29
N ASN A 109 4.34 -15.00 10.59
CA ASN A 109 3.47 -15.34 11.72
C ASN A 109 1.99 -15.32 11.30
N PRO A 110 1.61 -16.22 10.37
CA PRO A 110 0.27 -16.23 9.77
C PRO A 110 -0.86 -16.37 10.79
N GLU A 111 -0.71 -17.27 11.77
CA GLU A 111 -1.75 -17.52 12.79
C GLU A 111 -2.06 -16.25 13.60
N TRP A 112 -1.05 -15.48 13.96
CA TRP A 112 -1.23 -14.21 14.65
C TRP A 112 -1.95 -13.19 13.77
N VAL A 113 -1.60 -13.10 12.49
CA VAL A 113 -2.27 -12.15 11.57
C VAL A 113 -3.74 -12.52 11.38
N GLU A 114 -4.07 -13.80 11.22
CA GLU A 114 -5.45 -14.28 11.13
C GLU A 114 -6.27 -13.89 12.36
N GLU A 115 -5.71 -14.06 13.57
CA GLU A 115 -6.35 -13.59 14.82
C GLU A 115 -6.54 -12.06 14.83
N MET A 116 -5.56 -11.30 14.36
CA MET A 116 -5.66 -9.85 14.32
C MET A 116 -6.65 -9.36 13.27
N LEU A 117 -6.78 -10.03 12.13
CA LEU A 117 -7.81 -9.75 11.13
C LEU A 117 -9.21 -9.98 11.69
N GLU A 118 -9.43 -11.08 12.41
CA GLU A 118 -10.71 -11.34 13.08
C GLU A 118 -11.04 -10.26 14.13
N LYS A 119 -10.05 -9.84 14.92
CA LYS A 119 -10.22 -8.89 16.03
C LYS A 119 -10.42 -7.45 15.56
N HIS A 120 -9.72 -7.02 14.52
CA HIS A 120 -9.63 -5.62 14.13
C HIS A 120 -10.29 -5.27 12.80
N GLY A 121 -10.56 -6.28 11.95
CA GLY A 121 -11.31 -6.12 10.70
C GLY A 121 -10.71 -5.06 9.77
N ASP A 122 -11.52 -4.08 9.40
CA ASP A 122 -11.20 -3.00 8.45
C ASP A 122 -10.09 -2.03 8.91
N LYS A 123 -9.60 -2.20 10.15
CA LYS A 123 -8.44 -1.45 10.64
C LYS A 123 -7.11 -2.04 10.22
N ILE A 124 -7.11 -3.23 9.63
CA ILE A 124 -5.91 -3.89 9.12
C ILE A 124 -6.00 -4.00 7.60
N ALA A 125 -4.91 -3.66 6.92
CA ALA A 125 -4.61 -4.08 5.58
C ALA A 125 -3.38 -4.99 5.60
N VAL A 126 -3.30 -5.92 4.65
CA VAL A 126 -2.09 -6.74 4.48
C VAL A 126 -1.33 -6.26 3.26
N ASP A 127 -0.05 -5.98 3.46
CA ASP A 127 0.88 -5.57 2.40
C ASP A 127 1.56 -6.80 1.81
N LEU A 128 1.27 -7.06 0.53
CA LEU A 128 1.84 -8.13 -0.28
C LEU A 128 2.82 -7.53 -1.29
N ALA A 129 4.09 -7.45 -0.90
CA ALA A 129 5.17 -7.18 -1.83
C ALA A 129 5.50 -8.48 -2.59
N VAL A 130 5.49 -8.43 -3.92
CA VAL A 130 5.61 -9.64 -4.75
C VAL A 130 6.62 -9.46 -5.88
N GLN A 131 7.18 -10.57 -6.31
CA GLN A 131 8.13 -10.64 -7.40
C GLN A 131 7.86 -11.88 -8.27
N LEU A 132 7.94 -11.70 -9.58
CA LEU A 132 7.84 -12.82 -10.52
C LEU A 132 9.19 -13.56 -10.59
N GLU A 133 9.21 -14.84 -10.25
CA GLU A 133 10.36 -15.72 -10.30
C GLU A 133 10.03 -17.02 -11.01
N GLU A 134 10.78 -17.36 -12.04
CA GLU A 134 10.60 -18.59 -12.83
C GLU A 134 9.16 -18.81 -13.34
N GLY A 135 8.38 -17.73 -13.49
CA GLY A 135 6.99 -17.76 -13.95
C GLY A 135 5.95 -17.84 -12.83
N GLU A 136 6.37 -17.80 -11.56
CA GLU A 136 5.49 -17.84 -10.39
C GLU A 136 5.62 -16.51 -9.59
N TRP A 137 4.49 -15.99 -9.11
CA TRP A 137 4.47 -14.84 -8.21
C TRP A 137 4.80 -15.27 -6.78
N ARG A 138 5.90 -14.70 -6.24
CA ARG A 138 6.39 -14.99 -4.88
C ARG A 138 6.23 -13.78 -3.98
N CYS A 139 5.68 -13.95 -2.79
CA CYS A 139 5.67 -12.93 -1.76
C CYS A 139 7.07 -12.66 -1.20
N ARG A 140 7.32 -11.40 -0.84
CA ARG A 140 8.61 -10.93 -0.30
C ARG A 140 8.44 -10.29 1.07
N GLY A 141 9.27 -10.70 2.00
CA GLY A 141 9.33 -10.14 3.35
C GLY A 141 10.67 -9.44 3.65
N ASN A 142 10.76 -8.85 4.85
CA ASN A 142 12.00 -8.27 5.40
C ASN A 142 12.70 -7.27 4.44
N GLY A 143 11.95 -6.28 3.93
CA GLY A 143 12.49 -5.35 2.93
C GLY A 143 12.80 -6.03 1.61
N TRP A 144 11.97 -7.02 1.23
CA TRP A 144 11.97 -7.76 -0.03
C TRP A 144 13.12 -8.76 -0.22
N VAL A 145 13.83 -9.11 0.85
CA VAL A 145 15.01 -10.00 0.79
C VAL A 145 14.71 -11.45 1.17
N SER A 146 13.59 -11.71 1.85
CA SER A 146 13.17 -13.08 2.20
C SER A 146 12.02 -13.56 1.32
N ASP A 147 12.04 -14.87 1.00
CA ASP A 147 10.92 -15.53 0.34
C ASP A 147 9.78 -15.73 1.33
N GLY A 148 8.58 -15.33 0.95
CA GLY A 148 7.36 -15.42 1.76
C GLY A 148 6.36 -16.46 1.27
N GLY A 149 6.70 -17.24 0.25
CA GLY A 149 5.83 -18.24 -0.33
C GLY A 149 5.13 -17.79 -1.63
N ASP A 150 4.30 -18.67 -2.15
CA ASP A 150 3.48 -18.40 -3.33
C ASP A 150 2.41 -17.35 -3.05
N LEU A 151 2.23 -16.39 -3.96
CA LEU A 151 1.25 -15.31 -3.80
C LEU A 151 -0.17 -15.83 -3.62
N TRP A 152 -0.56 -16.80 -4.44
CA TRP A 152 -1.94 -17.27 -4.48
C TRP A 152 -2.31 -18.05 -3.23
N GLU A 153 -1.38 -18.87 -2.71
CA GLU A 153 -1.56 -19.59 -1.44
C GLU A 153 -1.68 -18.61 -0.26
N VAL A 154 -0.86 -17.55 -0.24
CA VAL A 154 -0.89 -16.52 0.80
C VAL A 154 -2.18 -15.72 0.70
N LEU A 155 -2.60 -15.32 -0.51
CA LEU A 155 -3.82 -14.57 -0.76
C LEU A 155 -5.06 -15.35 -0.30
N GLU A 156 -5.21 -16.61 -0.75
CA GLU A 156 -6.33 -17.49 -0.39
C GLU A 156 -6.47 -17.65 1.12
N ARG A 157 -5.37 -17.86 1.83
CA ARG A 157 -5.34 -18.00 3.29
C ARG A 157 -5.81 -16.72 3.98
N LEU A 158 -5.31 -15.56 3.57
CA LEU A 158 -5.64 -14.27 4.19
C LEU A 158 -7.07 -13.83 3.86
N ASP A 159 -7.55 -14.12 2.65
CA ASP A 159 -8.93 -13.89 2.24
C ASP A 159 -9.89 -14.75 3.09
N ALA A 160 -9.58 -16.04 3.25
CA ALA A 160 -10.33 -16.94 4.13
C ALA A 160 -10.34 -16.49 5.60
N ALA A 161 -9.28 -15.80 6.07
CA ALA A 161 -9.21 -15.17 7.39
C ALA A 161 -9.99 -13.85 7.49
N GLY A 162 -10.62 -13.40 6.40
CA GLY A 162 -11.45 -12.19 6.37
C GLY A 162 -10.66 -10.89 6.18
N CYS A 163 -9.51 -10.93 5.54
CA CYS A 163 -8.79 -9.72 5.13
C CYS A 163 -9.67 -8.88 4.20
N GLN A 164 -9.86 -7.61 4.53
CA GLN A 164 -10.74 -6.72 3.78
C GLN A 164 -9.99 -5.80 2.81
N ARG A 165 -8.66 -5.78 2.87
CA ARG A 165 -7.82 -4.96 2.01
C ARG A 165 -6.42 -5.52 1.87
N PHE A 166 -5.95 -5.59 0.64
CA PHE A 166 -4.55 -5.85 0.32
C PHE A 166 -3.91 -4.61 -0.30
N VAL A 167 -2.69 -4.31 0.14
CA VAL A 167 -1.78 -3.41 -0.58
C VAL A 167 -0.88 -4.31 -1.41
N VAL A 168 -0.89 -4.17 -2.72
CA VAL A 168 -0.12 -5.05 -3.62
C VAL A 168 0.97 -4.25 -4.32
N THR A 169 2.22 -4.68 -4.11
CA THR A 169 3.41 -4.05 -4.65
C THR A 169 4.21 -5.04 -5.51
N ASP A 170 4.28 -4.83 -6.82
CA ASP A 170 5.32 -5.48 -7.63
C ASP A 170 6.66 -4.80 -7.29
N VAL A 171 7.56 -5.52 -6.61
CA VAL A 171 8.83 -4.95 -6.13
C VAL A 171 9.74 -4.51 -7.27
N THR A 172 9.57 -5.07 -8.47
CA THR A 172 10.34 -4.65 -9.66
C THR A 172 9.89 -3.31 -10.22
N LYS A 173 8.66 -2.91 -9.89
CA LYS A 173 8.06 -1.65 -10.32
C LYS A 173 8.25 -0.53 -9.29
N ASP A 174 8.41 -0.87 -8.00
CA ASP A 174 8.52 0.17 -6.98
C ASP A 174 9.72 1.08 -7.22
N GLY A 175 9.45 2.39 -7.20
CA GLY A 175 10.44 3.44 -7.48
C GLY A 175 10.98 3.47 -8.92
N SER A 176 10.55 2.58 -9.83
CA SER A 176 11.02 2.53 -11.22
C SER A 176 10.51 3.69 -12.08
N LEU A 177 9.29 4.20 -11.79
CA LEU A 177 8.58 5.16 -12.64
C LEU A 177 8.30 4.64 -14.07
N GLU A 178 8.02 3.34 -14.18
CA GLU A 178 7.74 2.65 -15.46
C GLU A 178 6.28 2.22 -15.63
N GLY A 179 5.41 2.70 -14.76
CA GLY A 179 4.00 2.30 -14.68
C GLY A 179 3.77 1.13 -13.71
N PRO A 180 2.55 1.04 -13.13
CA PRO A 180 2.14 -0.05 -12.25
C PRO A 180 1.97 -1.36 -13.03
N ASN A 181 1.99 -2.48 -12.33
CA ASN A 181 1.66 -3.79 -12.91
C ASN A 181 0.14 -4.03 -12.87
N VAL A 182 -0.59 -3.43 -13.81
CA VAL A 182 -2.05 -3.48 -13.86
C VAL A 182 -2.57 -4.92 -14.03
N GLU A 183 -1.87 -5.76 -14.81
CA GLU A 183 -2.24 -7.15 -15.02
C GLU A 183 -2.23 -7.94 -13.71
N LEU A 184 -1.13 -7.88 -12.95
CA LEU A 184 -1.04 -8.47 -11.61
C LEU A 184 -2.14 -7.98 -10.67
N LEU A 185 -2.38 -6.66 -10.63
CA LEU A 185 -3.38 -6.07 -9.75
C LEU A 185 -4.79 -6.59 -10.07
N ARG A 186 -5.13 -6.74 -11.36
CA ARG A 186 -6.41 -7.32 -11.81
C ARG A 186 -6.52 -8.81 -11.49
N GLU A 187 -5.43 -9.59 -11.69
CA GLU A 187 -5.42 -11.00 -11.31
C GLU A 187 -5.66 -11.17 -9.79
N VAL A 188 -5.01 -10.33 -8.96
CA VAL A 188 -5.24 -10.36 -7.51
C VAL A 188 -6.66 -9.94 -7.16
N ALA A 189 -7.19 -8.88 -7.79
CA ALA A 189 -8.56 -8.42 -7.56
C ALA A 189 -9.61 -9.46 -7.94
N ALA A 190 -9.37 -10.23 -9.00
CA ALA A 190 -10.26 -11.33 -9.42
C ALA A 190 -10.23 -12.54 -8.47
N ALA A 191 -9.21 -12.67 -7.63
CA ALA A 191 -9.03 -13.80 -6.71
C ALA A 191 -9.52 -13.53 -5.28
N THR A 192 -10.07 -12.34 -4.98
CA THR A 192 -10.55 -11.97 -3.63
C THR A 192 -11.69 -10.96 -3.69
N GLU A 193 -12.54 -10.96 -2.67
CA GLU A 193 -13.55 -9.91 -2.45
C GLU A 193 -12.98 -8.67 -1.73
N ALA A 194 -11.75 -8.75 -1.23
CA ALA A 194 -11.09 -7.65 -0.54
C ALA A 194 -10.75 -6.50 -1.51
N LYS A 195 -10.67 -5.28 -1.00
CA LYS A 195 -10.25 -4.14 -1.81
C LYS A 195 -8.74 -4.13 -2.02
N ILE A 196 -8.32 -3.71 -3.20
CA ILE A 196 -6.91 -3.65 -3.58
C ILE A 196 -6.44 -2.19 -3.61
N THR A 197 -5.35 -1.93 -2.92
CA THR A 197 -4.57 -0.70 -3.03
C THR A 197 -3.35 -0.97 -3.91
N ALA A 198 -3.30 -0.35 -5.07
CA ALA A 198 -2.15 -0.46 -5.98
C ALA A 198 -0.93 0.26 -5.39
N SER A 199 0.24 -0.38 -5.44
CA SER A 199 1.50 0.20 -4.97
C SER A 199 2.65 -0.10 -5.94
N GLY A 200 3.53 0.88 -6.11
CA GLY A 200 4.71 0.78 -6.97
C GLY A 200 4.48 1.16 -8.44
N GLY A 201 5.50 1.75 -9.04
CA GLY A 201 5.59 2.02 -10.47
C GLY A 201 4.92 3.28 -10.99
N ILE A 202 3.90 3.82 -10.35
CA ILE A 202 3.11 4.96 -10.83
C ILE A 202 4.04 6.12 -11.23
N SER A 203 3.89 6.59 -12.47
CA SER A 203 4.78 7.57 -13.10
C SER A 203 4.07 8.73 -13.79
N SER A 204 2.79 8.57 -14.12
CA SER A 204 2.01 9.51 -14.91
C SER A 204 0.55 9.59 -14.46
N LEU A 205 -0.17 10.62 -14.91
CA LEU A 205 -1.62 10.71 -14.72
C LEU A 205 -2.38 9.62 -15.49
N ASP A 206 -1.82 9.15 -16.59
CA ASP A 206 -2.44 8.07 -17.39
C ASP A 206 -2.39 6.74 -16.64
N ASP A 207 -1.32 6.45 -15.89
CA ASP A 207 -1.28 5.26 -15.02
C ASP A 207 -2.39 5.29 -13.96
N LEU A 208 -2.65 6.47 -13.39
CA LEU A 208 -3.71 6.65 -12.39
C LEU A 208 -5.11 6.52 -12.99
N ARG A 209 -5.30 7.06 -14.22
CA ARG A 209 -6.57 6.89 -14.96
C ARG A 209 -6.81 5.43 -15.29
N GLU A 210 -5.77 4.71 -15.73
CA GLU A 210 -5.86 3.28 -16.03
C GLU A 210 -6.26 2.48 -14.79
N LEU A 211 -5.62 2.70 -13.63
CA LEU A 211 -6.00 2.03 -12.39
C LEU A 211 -7.45 2.33 -11.99
N ALA A 212 -7.89 3.58 -12.11
CA ALA A 212 -9.24 4.00 -11.75
C ALA A 212 -10.33 3.36 -12.65
N LEU A 213 -10.02 2.91 -13.87
CA LEU A 213 -10.95 2.15 -14.70
C LEU A 213 -11.41 0.84 -14.03
N TYR A 214 -10.57 0.26 -13.18
CA TYR A 214 -10.81 -1.04 -12.52
C TYR A 214 -11.34 -0.91 -11.09
N GLU A 215 -11.89 0.27 -10.71
CA GLU A 215 -12.47 0.48 -9.37
C GLU A 215 -13.57 -0.54 -9.06
N ASN A 216 -14.41 -0.87 -10.04
CA ASN A 216 -15.48 -1.86 -9.89
C ASN A 216 -14.95 -3.30 -9.78
N GLU A 217 -13.77 -3.59 -10.30
CA GLU A 217 -13.10 -4.89 -10.12
C GLU A 217 -12.43 -5.02 -8.73
N GLY A 218 -12.48 -3.98 -7.89
CA GLY A 218 -11.92 -4.01 -6.53
C GLY A 218 -10.65 -3.18 -6.33
N ILE A 219 -10.03 -2.65 -7.38
CA ILE A 219 -8.85 -1.77 -7.29
C ILE A 219 -9.34 -0.35 -7.00
N ASP A 220 -9.51 0.01 -5.73
CA ASP A 220 -10.18 1.25 -5.32
C ASP A 220 -9.25 2.40 -4.92
N SER A 221 -7.95 2.13 -4.87
CA SER A 221 -6.98 3.11 -4.38
C SER A 221 -5.57 2.85 -4.88
N ALA A 222 -4.72 3.87 -4.78
CA ALA A 222 -3.31 3.78 -5.13
C ALA A 222 -2.41 4.58 -4.19
N ILE A 223 -1.27 4.00 -3.81
CA ILE A 223 -0.19 4.67 -3.10
C ILE A 223 0.70 5.35 -4.12
N VAL A 224 0.87 6.67 -3.98
CA VAL A 224 1.69 7.48 -4.89
C VAL A 224 2.88 8.06 -4.12
N GLY A 225 4.06 7.58 -4.46
CA GLY A 225 5.31 7.99 -3.82
C GLY A 225 6.18 8.86 -4.72
N LYS A 226 7.21 8.23 -5.31
CA LYS A 226 8.32 8.88 -6.05
C LYS A 226 7.84 9.90 -7.10
N ALA A 227 6.76 9.61 -7.83
CA ALA A 227 6.24 10.51 -8.87
C ALA A 227 5.85 11.90 -8.32
N LEU A 228 5.26 11.98 -7.13
CA LEU A 228 4.91 13.25 -6.48
C LEU A 228 6.14 14.01 -6.01
N TYR A 229 7.13 13.31 -5.44
CA TYR A 229 8.38 13.93 -4.98
C TYR A 229 9.26 14.40 -6.14
N GLU A 230 9.22 13.73 -7.27
CA GLU A 230 9.91 14.12 -8.51
C GLU A 230 9.10 15.09 -9.38
N GLN A 231 7.93 15.53 -8.88
CA GLN A 231 7.08 16.52 -9.54
C GLN A 231 6.69 16.11 -10.98
N ARG A 232 6.42 14.83 -11.20
CA ARG A 232 5.90 14.35 -12.49
C ARG A 232 4.51 14.91 -12.75
N PHE A 233 3.76 15.11 -11.69
CA PHE A 233 2.45 15.76 -11.63
C PHE A 233 2.22 16.24 -10.18
N SER A 234 1.29 17.16 -9.97
CA SER A 234 0.83 17.55 -8.63
C SER A 234 -0.23 16.57 -8.12
N LEU A 235 -0.44 16.52 -6.79
CA LEU A 235 -1.50 15.69 -6.22
C LEU A 235 -2.88 16.19 -6.63
N GLU A 236 -3.07 17.53 -6.76
CA GLU A 236 -4.32 18.12 -7.26
C GLU A 236 -4.64 17.65 -8.69
N GLU A 237 -3.64 17.63 -9.59
CA GLU A 237 -3.80 17.09 -10.95
C GLU A 237 -4.16 15.60 -10.92
N ALA A 238 -3.53 14.83 -10.03
CA ALA A 238 -3.80 13.41 -9.89
C ALA A 238 -5.22 13.14 -9.38
N ILE A 239 -5.68 13.88 -8.35
CA ILE A 239 -7.04 13.78 -7.81
C ILE A 239 -8.07 14.14 -8.89
N ALA A 240 -7.83 15.21 -9.64
CA ALA A 240 -8.71 15.60 -10.74
C ALA A 240 -8.74 14.53 -11.84
N ALA A 241 -7.58 13.97 -12.19
CA ALA A 241 -7.48 12.96 -13.24
C ALA A 241 -8.27 11.68 -12.95
N VAL A 242 -8.23 11.18 -11.71
CA VAL A 242 -9.00 9.98 -11.33
C VAL A 242 -10.49 10.28 -11.13
N ALA A 243 -10.85 11.49 -10.74
CA ALA A 243 -12.25 11.91 -10.57
C ALA A 243 -13.01 12.02 -11.91
N GLU A 244 -12.31 12.16 -13.03
CA GLU A 244 -12.88 12.21 -14.38
C GLU A 244 -13.10 10.83 -15.00
N VAL A 245 -12.58 9.76 -14.37
CA VAL A 245 -12.68 8.40 -14.90
C VAL A 245 -14.05 7.80 -14.55
N GLU A 246 -14.72 7.24 -15.53
CA GLU A 246 -15.88 6.38 -15.34
C GLU A 246 -15.38 4.92 -15.29
N PRO A 247 -15.49 4.24 -14.12
CA PRO A 247 -15.02 2.86 -14.02
C PRO A 247 -15.71 1.93 -15.01
N LEU A 248 -14.96 0.96 -15.51
CA LEU A 248 -15.53 -0.09 -16.37
C LEU A 248 -16.60 -0.87 -15.58
N PRO A 249 -17.67 -1.36 -16.23
CA PRO A 249 -18.60 -2.28 -15.59
C PRO A 249 -17.84 -3.53 -15.12
N GLU A 250 -18.29 -4.12 -14.02
CA GLU A 250 -17.80 -5.45 -13.64
C GLU A 250 -18.01 -6.39 -14.82
N GLU A 251 -16.94 -6.99 -15.32
CA GLU A 251 -17.06 -8.06 -16.28
C GLU A 251 -17.62 -9.27 -15.54
N ASP A 252 -18.81 -9.73 -15.89
CA ASP A 252 -19.28 -11.03 -15.45
C ASP A 252 -18.20 -12.05 -15.86
N TYR A 253 -17.46 -12.59 -14.91
CA TYR A 253 -16.49 -13.66 -15.16
C TYR A 253 -17.26 -14.85 -15.75
N ILE A 254 -17.28 -14.96 -17.06
CA ILE A 254 -17.81 -16.13 -17.76
C ILE A 254 -16.74 -17.21 -17.60
N ASP A 255 -16.98 -18.13 -16.66
CA ASP A 255 -16.15 -19.32 -16.50
C ASP A 255 -16.00 -20.00 -17.87
N PRO A 256 -14.77 -20.15 -18.41
CA PRO A 256 -14.55 -20.77 -19.71
C PRO A 256 -15.02 -22.26 -19.76
N ILE A 257 -15.45 -22.83 -18.63
CA ILE A 257 -15.98 -24.20 -18.52
C ILE A 257 -17.47 -24.27 -18.93
N ASP A 258 -18.23 -23.14 -18.90
CA ASP A 258 -19.65 -23.13 -19.26
C ASP A 258 -19.93 -23.07 -20.79
N THR A 259 -18.92 -23.16 -21.63
CA THR A 259 -19.03 -23.08 -23.10
C THR A 259 -18.94 -24.44 -23.82
N TYR A 260 -19.19 -25.58 -23.13
CA TYR A 260 -19.29 -26.87 -23.82
C TYR A 260 -20.54 -27.64 -23.45
#